data_198081584d945475ad58a75ea9e2f237
#
_entry.id   198081584d945475ad58a75ea9e2f237
#
_cell.length_a   1.000
_cell.length_b   1.000
_cell.length_c   1.000
_cell.angle_alpha   90.00
_cell.angle_beta   90.00
_cell.angle_gamma   90.00
#
_symmetry.space_group_name_H-M   'P 1'
#
loop_
_entity.id
_entity.type
_entity.pdbx_description
1 polymer ?
#
loop_
_entity_poly.entity_id
_entity_poly.type
_entity_poly.pdbx_seq_one_letter_code
_entity_poly.pdbx_strand_id
1 'polypeptide(L)'
;MTVLLTAVGVWCTVEARSTSASAAASNHALTDQPATAEVTSAISLTLNKIFSYTYDKTGVTENAAATLLRGHARESYEKLFAQVRTMAPGQRLTLASRVSATSVQQLTENNAQLLVFLDQSATRGNSATPETAAAQLSVTAQRIDGNWYVTDLAPR
;
A
#
# COMPACT_ATOMS: atom_id res chain seq x y z
N MET A 1 -46.93 -12.97 -16.16
CA MET A 1 -45.55 -13.37 -15.69
C MET A 1 -44.45 -12.39 -16.10
N THR A 2 -44.64 -11.58 -17.13
CA THR A 2 -43.65 -10.61 -17.63
C THR A 2 -43.46 -9.36 -16.76
N VAL A 3 -44.48 -8.91 -16.02
CA VAL A 3 -44.43 -7.70 -15.18
C VAL A 3 -43.55 -7.88 -13.93
N LEU A 4 -43.46 -9.10 -13.37
CA LEU A 4 -42.67 -9.41 -12.17
C LEU A 4 -41.16 -9.37 -12.45
N LEU A 5 -40.72 -9.82 -13.64
CA LEU A 5 -39.31 -9.81 -14.05
C LEU A 5 -38.76 -8.39 -14.29
N THR A 6 -39.62 -7.49 -14.80
CA THR A 6 -39.20 -6.08 -14.99
C THR A 6 -39.05 -5.32 -13.68
N ALA A 7 -39.85 -5.62 -12.66
CA ALA A 7 -39.79 -4.96 -11.35
C ALA A 7 -38.47 -5.34 -10.61
N VAL A 8 -38.03 -6.61 -10.70
CA VAL A 8 -36.78 -7.04 -10.08
C VAL A 8 -35.57 -6.43 -10.80
N GLY A 9 -35.60 -6.35 -12.13
CA GLY A 9 -34.52 -5.72 -12.91
C GLY A 9 -34.32 -4.25 -12.60
N VAL A 10 -35.41 -3.49 -12.42
CA VAL A 10 -35.36 -2.07 -12.06
C VAL A 10 -34.85 -1.87 -10.64
N TRP A 11 -35.23 -2.72 -9.70
CA TRP A 11 -34.72 -2.64 -8.32
C TRP A 11 -33.21 -2.89 -8.26
N CYS A 12 -32.71 -3.93 -8.89
CA CYS A 12 -31.26 -4.20 -8.91
C CYS A 12 -30.44 -3.07 -9.55
N THR A 13 -30.98 -2.41 -10.58
CA THR A 13 -30.28 -1.27 -11.22
C THR A 13 -30.30 -0.01 -10.37
N VAL A 14 -31.36 0.23 -9.60
CA VAL A 14 -31.44 1.37 -8.67
C VAL A 14 -30.49 1.17 -7.49
N GLU A 15 -30.46 -0.02 -6.92
CA GLU A 15 -29.57 -0.37 -5.80
C GLU A 15 -28.09 -0.25 -6.22
N ALA A 16 -27.71 -0.79 -7.38
CA ALA A 16 -26.35 -0.68 -7.92
C ALA A 16 -25.93 0.77 -8.18
N ARG A 17 -26.84 1.61 -8.67
CA ARG A 17 -26.57 3.04 -8.90
C ARG A 17 -26.46 3.83 -7.59
N SER A 18 -27.30 3.53 -6.61
CA SER A 18 -27.24 4.21 -5.30
C SER A 18 -25.96 3.90 -4.56
N THR A 19 -25.49 2.64 -4.58
CA THR A 19 -24.24 2.22 -3.95
C THR A 19 -23.03 2.86 -4.63
N SER A 20 -23.01 2.88 -5.97
CA SER A 20 -21.93 3.50 -6.75
C SER A 20 -21.91 5.04 -6.58
N ALA A 21 -23.06 5.69 -6.54
CA ALA A 21 -23.16 7.12 -6.34
C ALA A 21 -22.73 7.52 -4.91
N SER A 22 -23.09 6.73 -3.90
CA SER A 22 -22.67 6.96 -2.51
C SER A 22 -21.16 6.80 -2.32
N ALA A 23 -20.55 5.76 -2.94
CA ALA A 23 -19.12 5.56 -2.90
C ALA A 23 -18.35 6.68 -3.62
N ALA A 24 -18.85 7.14 -4.77
CA ALA A 24 -18.27 8.27 -5.50
C ALA A 24 -18.42 9.59 -4.74
N ALA A 25 -19.57 9.83 -4.09
CA ALA A 25 -19.81 11.04 -3.31
C ALA A 25 -18.96 11.11 -2.03
N SER A 26 -18.55 9.98 -1.47
CA SER A 26 -17.67 9.90 -0.30
C SER A 26 -16.18 9.88 -0.65
N ASN A 27 -15.81 9.84 -1.94
CA ASN A 27 -14.42 9.82 -2.37
C ASN A 27 -13.84 11.23 -2.49
N HIS A 28 -12.98 11.60 -1.56
CA HIS A 28 -12.33 12.91 -1.50
C HIS A 28 -11.00 12.97 -2.26
N ALA A 29 -10.55 11.89 -2.92
CA ALA A 29 -9.24 11.81 -3.56
C ALA A 29 -8.95 12.93 -4.59
N LEU A 30 -9.99 13.40 -5.30
CA LEU A 30 -9.85 14.47 -6.28
C LEU A 30 -10.29 15.84 -5.77
N THR A 31 -11.08 15.90 -4.71
CA THR A 31 -11.70 17.14 -4.21
C THR A 31 -10.97 17.72 -3.00
N ASP A 32 -10.29 16.90 -2.21
CA ASP A 32 -9.51 17.33 -1.04
C ASP A 32 -8.01 17.12 -1.31
N GLN A 33 -7.39 18.11 -1.94
CA GLN A 33 -5.98 18.11 -2.27
C GLN A 33 -5.06 18.01 -1.03
N PRO A 34 -5.31 18.74 0.07
CA PRO A 34 -4.52 18.61 1.30
C PRO A 34 -4.56 17.21 1.89
N ALA A 35 -5.73 16.60 2.04
CA ALA A 35 -5.87 15.25 2.58
C ALA A 35 -5.22 14.19 1.66
N THR A 36 -5.34 14.38 0.34
CA THR A 36 -4.68 13.52 -0.65
C THR A 36 -3.15 13.61 -0.56
N ALA A 37 -2.61 14.81 -0.40
CA ALA A 37 -1.17 15.01 -0.22
C ALA A 37 -0.67 14.43 1.12
N GLU A 38 -1.44 14.57 2.19
CA GLU A 38 -1.13 14.00 3.50
C GLU A 38 -1.00 12.47 3.43
N VAL A 39 -2.04 11.77 2.94
CA VAL A 39 -2.01 10.31 2.86
C VAL A 39 -0.93 9.82 1.89
N THR A 40 -0.73 10.49 0.76
CA THR A 40 0.33 10.17 -0.20
C THR A 40 1.71 10.24 0.45
N SER A 41 1.98 11.30 1.19
CA SER A 41 3.24 11.51 1.90
C SER A 41 3.45 10.44 2.98
N ALA A 42 2.46 10.21 3.83
CA ALA A 42 2.52 9.23 4.92
C ALA A 42 2.79 7.81 4.41
N ILE A 43 2.06 7.40 3.36
CA ILE A 43 2.23 6.06 2.78
C ILE A 43 3.56 5.94 2.03
N SER A 44 3.99 6.95 1.29
CA SER A 44 5.29 6.94 0.62
C SER A 44 6.45 6.79 1.60
N LEU A 45 6.43 7.54 2.71
CA LEU A 45 7.43 7.42 3.77
C LEU A 45 7.40 6.03 4.42
N THR A 46 6.23 5.50 4.68
CA THR A 46 6.06 4.14 5.23
C THR A 46 6.68 3.10 4.32
N LEU A 47 6.32 3.09 3.03
CA LEU A 47 6.81 2.10 2.07
C LEU A 47 8.31 2.20 1.83
N ASN A 48 8.84 3.41 1.69
CA ASN A 48 10.29 3.62 1.58
C ASN A 48 11.02 3.01 2.79
N LYS A 49 10.47 3.13 3.98
CA LYS A 49 11.09 2.68 5.24
C LYS A 49 11.01 1.16 5.41
N ILE A 50 9.86 0.55 5.12
CA ILE A 50 9.67 -0.90 5.33
C ILE A 50 10.27 -1.76 4.21
N PHE A 51 10.48 -1.20 3.01
CA PHE A 51 11.09 -1.91 1.89
C PHE A 51 12.56 -1.56 1.63
N SER A 52 13.18 -0.77 2.51
CA SER A 52 14.62 -0.50 2.45
C SER A 52 15.32 -1.10 3.65
N TYR A 53 16.40 -1.85 3.42
CA TYR A 53 17.19 -2.47 4.49
C TYR A 53 18.66 -2.64 4.09
N THR A 54 19.52 -2.75 5.10
CA THR A 54 20.90 -3.18 4.96
C THR A 54 21.07 -4.53 5.65
N TYR A 55 21.89 -5.38 5.10
CA TYR A 55 22.08 -6.75 5.57
C TYR A 55 22.50 -6.86 7.06
N ASP A 56 23.16 -5.83 7.58
CA ASP A 56 23.65 -5.75 8.97
C ASP A 56 22.64 -5.11 9.93
N LYS A 57 21.56 -4.50 9.43
CA LYS A 57 20.58 -3.73 10.23
C LYS A 57 19.13 -4.03 9.86
N THR A 58 18.81 -5.26 9.53
CA THR A 58 17.43 -5.66 9.17
C THR A 58 16.42 -5.38 10.27
N GLY A 59 16.82 -5.44 11.54
CA GLY A 59 15.96 -5.16 12.69
C GLY A 59 15.40 -3.74 12.72
N VAL A 60 16.08 -2.75 12.14
CA VAL A 60 15.57 -1.37 12.03
C VAL A 60 14.30 -1.33 11.16
N THR A 61 14.34 -2.05 10.04
CA THR A 61 13.23 -2.14 9.10
C THR A 61 12.07 -2.95 9.69
N GLU A 62 12.36 -4.02 10.39
CA GLU A 62 11.35 -4.83 11.11
C GLU A 62 10.62 -4.01 12.18
N ASN A 63 11.35 -3.24 12.99
CA ASN A 63 10.75 -2.37 13.99
C ASN A 63 9.88 -1.27 13.34
N ALA A 64 10.31 -0.73 12.21
CA ALA A 64 9.50 0.23 11.47
C ALA A 64 8.20 -0.41 10.96
N ALA A 65 8.27 -1.63 10.39
CA ALA A 65 7.09 -2.35 9.95
C ALA A 65 6.14 -2.69 11.11
N ALA A 66 6.66 -3.12 12.26
CA ALA A 66 5.86 -3.36 13.45
C ALA A 66 5.09 -2.13 13.95
N THR A 67 5.65 -0.93 13.72
CA THR A 67 5.03 0.35 14.11
C THR A 67 4.03 0.86 13.09
N LEU A 68 4.34 0.71 11.79
CA LEU A 68 3.61 1.37 10.69
C LEU A 68 2.58 0.47 10.00
N LEU A 69 2.70 -0.86 10.15
CA LEU A 69 1.76 -1.82 9.58
C LEU A 69 0.78 -2.33 10.62
N ARG A 70 -0.45 -2.64 10.18
CA ARG A 70 -1.50 -3.26 10.98
C ARG A 70 -2.18 -4.39 10.20
N GLY A 71 -2.88 -5.27 10.92
CA GLY A 71 -3.70 -6.32 10.32
C GLY A 71 -2.95 -7.18 9.32
N HIS A 72 -3.59 -7.46 8.19
CA HIS A 72 -3.07 -8.33 7.13
C HIS A 72 -1.75 -7.85 6.51
N ALA A 73 -1.56 -6.52 6.40
CA ALA A 73 -0.29 -5.98 5.90
C ALA A 73 0.90 -6.39 6.78
N ARG A 74 0.73 -6.36 8.10
CA ARG A 74 1.76 -6.77 9.04
C ARG A 74 2.07 -8.26 8.93
N GLU A 75 1.05 -9.10 8.90
CA GLU A 75 1.21 -10.56 8.80
C GLU A 75 1.91 -10.97 7.49
N SER A 76 1.50 -10.37 6.38
CA SER A 76 2.09 -10.62 5.06
C SER A 76 3.54 -10.15 4.98
N TYR A 77 3.82 -8.99 5.56
CA TYR A 77 5.17 -8.45 5.64
C TYR A 77 6.10 -9.35 6.48
N GLU A 78 5.66 -9.79 7.65
CA GLU A 78 6.45 -10.66 8.54
C GLU A 78 6.83 -11.98 7.84
N LYS A 79 5.91 -12.58 7.09
CA LYS A 79 6.16 -13.80 6.30
C LYS A 79 7.20 -13.55 5.19
N LEU A 80 7.07 -12.46 4.47
CA LEU A 80 8.00 -12.07 3.41
C LEU A 80 9.38 -11.75 3.99
N PHE A 81 9.44 -10.98 5.06
CA PHE A 81 10.68 -10.50 5.66
C PHE A 81 11.44 -11.59 6.40
N ALA A 82 10.80 -12.68 6.82
CA ALA A 82 11.48 -13.84 7.38
C ALA A 82 12.52 -14.44 6.43
N GLN A 83 12.24 -14.45 5.13
CA GLN A 83 13.19 -14.89 4.10
C GLN A 83 14.34 -13.88 3.96
N VAL A 84 14.06 -12.59 3.96
CA VAL A 84 15.08 -11.53 3.91
C VAL A 84 16.03 -11.64 5.08
N ARG A 85 15.53 -11.81 6.30
CA ARG A 85 16.33 -11.96 7.53
C ARG A 85 17.33 -13.11 7.44
N THR A 86 16.92 -14.21 6.81
CA THR A 86 17.76 -15.39 6.65
C THR A 86 18.81 -15.23 5.55
N MET A 87 18.45 -14.62 4.43
CA MET A 87 19.30 -14.59 3.23
C MET A 87 20.16 -13.33 3.12
N ALA A 88 19.68 -12.18 3.59
CA ALA A 88 20.36 -10.91 3.41
C ALA A 88 21.76 -10.86 4.02
N PRO A 89 22.04 -11.38 5.25
CA PRO A 89 23.38 -11.36 5.82
C PRO A 89 24.38 -12.17 5.01
N GLY A 90 24.01 -13.39 4.58
CA GLY A 90 24.89 -14.28 3.80
C GLY A 90 25.26 -13.71 2.43
N GLN A 91 24.35 -12.99 1.81
CA GLN A 91 24.54 -12.34 0.50
C GLN A 91 25.06 -10.90 0.62
N ARG A 92 25.19 -10.35 1.81
CA ARG A 92 25.43 -8.92 2.07
C ARG A 92 24.49 -8.05 1.24
N LEU A 93 23.19 -8.39 1.26
CA LEU A 93 22.17 -7.76 0.43
C LEU A 93 21.69 -6.47 1.09
N THR A 94 21.83 -5.38 0.37
CA THR A 94 21.26 -4.08 0.72
C THR A 94 20.22 -3.74 -0.34
N LEU A 95 19.00 -3.39 0.10
CA LEU A 95 17.92 -2.96 -0.75
C LEU A 95 17.52 -1.52 -0.40
N ALA A 96 17.52 -0.66 -1.39
CA ALA A 96 16.95 0.68 -1.31
C ALA A 96 15.68 0.72 -2.17
N SER A 97 14.57 1.09 -1.56
CA SER A 97 13.27 1.24 -2.25
C SER A 97 12.80 2.69 -2.14
N ARG A 98 12.33 3.22 -3.25
CA ARG A 98 11.79 4.57 -3.34
C ARG A 98 10.46 4.56 -4.06
N VAL A 99 9.45 5.19 -3.48
CA VAL A 99 8.19 5.46 -4.17
C VAL A 99 8.46 6.47 -5.30
N SER A 100 8.21 6.07 -6.53
CA SER A 100 8.37 6.89 -7.73
C SER A 100 7.07 7.57 -8.16
N ALA A 101 5.93 6.91 -7.93
CA ALA A 101 4.61 7.49 -8.19
C ALA A 101 3.56 6.90 -7.26
N THR A 102 2.53 7.69 -6.97
CA THR A 102 1.37 7.28 -6.17
C THR A 102 0.09 7.84 -6.78
N SER A 103 -0.93 7.00 -6.89
CA SER A 103 -2.28 7.39 -7.26
C SER A 103 -3.25 7.02 -6.14
N VAL A 104 -3.87 8.02 -5.51
CA VAL A 104 -4.94 7.81 -4.55
C VAL A 104 -6.22 7.53 -5.31
N GLN A 105 -6.70 6.30 -5.22
CA GLN A 105 -7.88 5.84 -5.95
C GLN A 105 -9.16 6.12 -5.16
N GLN A 106 -9.09 5.96 -3.85
CA GLN A 106 -10.18 6.27 -2.95
C GLN A 106 -9.64 6.90 -1.68
N LEU A 107 -10.30 7.94 -1.20
CA LEU A 107 -9.98 8.62 0.05
C LEU A 107 -11.28 8.99 0.76
N THR A 108 -11.37 8.58 2.01
CA THR A 108 -12.40 9.02 2.96
C THR A 108 -11.69 9.59 4.19
N GLU A 109 -12.43 10.07 5.16
CA GLU A 109 -11.86 10.61 6.40
C GLU A 109 -10.85 9.65 7.07
N ASN A 110 -11.16 8.35 7.10
CA ASN A 110 -10.38 7.36 7.85
C ASN A 110 -9.83 6.20 7.02
N ASN A 111 -10.08 6.15 5.70
CA ASN A 111 -9.63 5.07 4.85
C ASN A 111 -9.11 5.60 3.52
N ALA A 112 -8.07 4.97 2.99
CA ALA A 112 -7.52 5.27 1.68
C ALA A 112 -7.13 4.01 0.94
N GLN A 113 -7.33 4.02 -0.40
CA GLN A 113 -6.80 3.02 -1.32
C GLN A 113 -5.88 3.71 -2.31
N LEU A 114 -4.67 3.19 -2.45
CA LEU A 114 -3.64 3.77 -3.28
C LEU A 114 -3.05 2.71 -4.21
N LEU A 115 -2.66 3.16 -5.38
CA LEU A 115 -1.78 2.43 -6.28
C LEU A 115 -0.40 3.10 -6.20
N VAL A 116 0.63 2.33 -5.87
CA VAL A 116 1.97 2.84 -5.61
C VAL A 116 2.98 2.14 -6.49
N PHE A 117 3.87 2.91 -7.09
CA PHE A 117 5.00 2.43 -7.87
C PHE A 117 6.28 2.66 -7.08
N LEU A 118 7.12 1.63 -7.03
CA LEU A 118 8.39 1.61 -6.31
C LEU A 118 9.53 1.34 -7.28
N ASP A 119 10.56 2.16 -7.22
CA ASP A 119 11.85 1.87 -7.81
C ASP A 119 12.73 1.24 -6.72
N GLN A 120 13.35 0.11 -7.04
CA GLN A 120 14.18 -0.66 -6.13
C GLN A 120 15.59 -0.80 -6.69
N SER A 121 16.58 -0.68 -5.83
CA SER A 121 17.99 -0.86 -6.14
C SER A 121 18.62 -1.81 -5.12
N ALA A 122 19.07 -2.97 -5.58
CA ALA A 122 19.67 -4.01 -4.77
C ALA A 122 21.19 -4.12 -5.04
N THR A 123 21.98 -4.17 -3.96
CA THR A 123 23.43 -4.39 -4.03
C THR A 123 23.79 -5.63 -3.22
N ARG A 124 24.63 -6.50 -3.79
CA ARG A 124 25.09 -7.73 -3.12
C ARG A 124 26.60 -7.74 -2.94
N GLY A 125 27.05 -8.04 -1.74
CA GLY A 125 28.48 -8.14 -1.43
C GLY A 125 29.25 -6.87 -1.80
N ASN A 126 30.30 -7.04 -2.58
CA ASN A 126 31.14 -5.95 -3.08
C ASN A 126 30.82 -5.58 -4.55
N SER A 127 29.63 -5.94 -5.05
CA SER A 127 29.23 -5.58 -6.42
C SER A 127 29.13 -4.06 -6.55
N ALA A 128 29.86 -3.50 -7.51
CA ALA A 128 29.81 -2.08 -7.81
C ALA A 128 28.58 -1.70 -8.62
N THR A 129 27.88 -2.66 -9.24
CA THR A 129 26.72 -2.42 -10.08
C THR A 129 25.45 -2.85 -9.35
N PRO A 130 24.55 -1.91 -8.98
CA PRO A 130 23.26 -2.24 -8.43
C PRO A 130 22.37 -2.95 -9.44
N GLU A 131 21.58 -3.90 -8.98
CA GLU A 131 20.46 -4.46 -9.73
C GLU A 131 19.23 -3.59 -9.48
N THR A 132 18.57 -3.13 -10.53
CA THR A 132 17.37 -2.30 -10.42
C THR A 132 16.12 -3.08 -10.80
N ALA A 133 15.04 -2.83 -10.10
CA ALA A 133 13.72 -3.40 -10.37
C ALA A 133 12.64 -2.35 -10.10
N ALA A 134 11.48 -2.54 -10.71
CA ALA A 134 10.28 -1.79 -10.40
C ALA A 134 9.23 -2.72 -9.80
N ALA A 135 8.46 -2.22 -8.85
CA ALA A 135 7.33 -2.93 -8.25
C ALA A 135 6.10 -2.05 -8.24
N GLN A 136 4.94 -2.68 -8.32
CA GLN A 136 3.65 -2.01 -8.22
C GLN A 136 2.85 -2.66 -7.09
N LEU A 137 2.28 -1.84 -6.21
CA LEU A 137 1.53 -2.27 -5.05
C LEU A 137 0.15 -1.61 -5.01
N SER A 138 -0.85 -2.42 -4.69
CA SER A 138 -2.12 -1.93 -4.15
C SER A 138 -1.98 -1.80 -2.64
N VAL A 139 -2.31 -0.65 -2.10
CA VAL A 139 -2.15 -0.33 -0.68
C VAL A 139 -3.49 0.09 -0.12
N THR A 140 -3.91 -0.53 0.98
CA THR A 140 -5.02 -0.04 1.79
C THR A 140 -4.45 0.56 3.07
N ALA A 141 -4.89 1.75 3.41
CA ALA A 141 -4.48 2.46 4.62
C ALA A 141 -5.68 2.91 5.45
N GLN A 142 -5.48 2.97 6.75
CA GLN A 142 -6.49 3.43 7.71
C GLN A 142 -5.88 4.50 8.62
N ARG A 143 -6.67 5.54 8.90
CA ARG A 143 -6.31 6.59 9.85
C ARG A 143 -6.80 6.19 11.23
N ILE A 144 -5.88 6.11 12.19
CA ILE A 144 -6.15 5.75 13.60
C ILE A 144 -5.46 6.80 14.45
N ASP A 145 -6.19 7.46 15.32
CA ASP A 145 -5.68 8.52 16.21
C ASP A 145 -4.88 9.60 15.44
N GLY A 146 -5.38 9.98 14.28
CA GLY A 146 -4.76 11.00 13.42
C GLY A 146 -3.58 10.53 12.57
N ASN A 147 -3.13 9.27 12.69
CA ASN A 147 -2.00 8.72 11.96
C ASN A 147 -2.44 7.68 10.92
N TRP A 148 -1.80 7.68 9.76
CA TRP A 148 -2.05 6.68 8.72
C TRP A 148 -1.22 5.41 8.94
N TYR A 149 -1.90 4.27 8.92
CA TYR A 149 -1.29 2.92 9.00
C TYR A 149 -1.67 2.12 7.77
N VAL A 150 -0.73 1.34 7.26
CA VAL A 150 -1.01 0.40 6.17
C VAL A 150 -1.64 -0.86 6.75
N THR A 151 -2.82 -1.23 6.25
CA THR A 151 -3.61 -2.38 6.72
C THR A 151 -3.63 -3.53 5.75
N ASP A 152 -3.39 -3.27 4.46
CA ASP A 152 -3.23 -4.29 3.43
C ASP A 152 -2.22 -3.86 2.36
N LEU A 153 -1.48 -4.85 1.83
CA LEU A 153 -0.48 -4.70 0.79
C LEU A 153 -0.60 -5.88 -0.17
N ALA A 154 -0.82 -5.60 -1.43
CA ALA A 154 -0.88 -6.61 -2.48
C ALA A 154 -0.04 -6.20 -3.69
N PRO A 155 0.85 -7.06 -4.21
CA PRO A 155 1.52 -6.84 -5.48
C PRO A 155 0.52 -6.83 -6.63
N ARG A 156 0.84 -6.05 -7.67
CA ARG A 156 0.02 -5.90 -8.88
C ARG A 156 0.83 -6.26 -10.12
#